data_77aa7d04ac0e7b145e00572ec364505c
#
_entry.id   77aa7d04ac0e7b145e00572ec364505c
#
_cell.length_a   1.000
_cell.length_b   1.000
_cell.length_c   1.000
_cell.angle_alpha   90.00
_cell.angle_beta   90.00
_cell.angle_gamma   90.00
#
_symmetry.space_group_name_H-M   'P 1'
#
loop_
_entity.id
_entity.type
_entity.pdbx_description
1 polymer ?
#
loop_
_entity_poly.entity_id
_entity_poly.type
_entity_poly.pdbx_seq_one_letter_code
_entity_poly.pdbx_strand_id
1 'polypeptide(L)'
;MNSYNVITLFPNLIEEWKNTGIINQALKNNLVAINSTNLRDFGIGTYKQVDDAPYGGGPGMVLMPEPLDKAITSSKADINVFLTPSGKQLNENLISELLEYKSINLVCGRYEG
;
A
#
# COMPACT_ATOMS: atom_id res chain seq x y z
N MET A 1 15.31 -12.56 2.12
CA MET A 1 13.83 -12.63 2.02
C MET A 1 13.28 -11.28 1.65
N ASN A 2 12.42 -11.23 0.64
CA ASN A 2 11.77 -9.98 0.24
C ASN A 2 10.60 -9.69 1.15
N SER A 3 10.46 -8.44 1.56
CA SER A 3 9.36 -8.02 2.42
C SER A 3 8.52 -6.94 1.73
N TYR A 4 7.21 -7.06 1.94
CA TYR A 4 6.22 -6.15 1.37
C TYR A 4 5.34 -5.64 2.50
N ASN A 5 5.14 -4.34 2.52
CA ASN A 5 4.20 -3.72 3.44
C ASN A 5 3.09 -3.04 2.63
N VAL A 6 1.86 -3.48 2.83
CA VAL A 6 0.72 -2.97 2.09
C VAL A 6 0.04 -1.89 2.94
N ILE A 7 0.10 -0.67 2.48
CA ILE A 7 -0.55 0.47 3.15
C ILE A 7 -1.94 0.63 2.52
N THR A 8 -2.98 0.43 3.32
CA THR A 8 -4.35 0.31 2.78
C THR A 8 -5.37 0.78 3.81
N LEU A 9 -6.55 1.14 3.33
CA LEU A 9 -7.72 1.38 4.18
C LEU A 9 -8.43 0.09 4.59
N PHE A 10 -8.07 -1.04 3.99
CA PHE A 10 -8.72 -2.33 4.19
C PHE A 10 -7.72 -3.44 4.50
N PRO A 11 -7.03 -3.35 5.66
CA PRO A 11 -6.01 -4.36 5.99
C PRO A 11 -6.58 -5.79 6.11
N ASN A 12 -7.85 -5.92 6.45
CA ASN A 12 -8.48 -7.24 6.57
C ASN A 12 -8.48 -8.02 5.24
N LEU A 13 -8.61 -7.31 4.11
CA LEU A 13 -8.55 -7.95 2.80
C LEU A 13 -7.18 -8.54 2.52
N ILE A 14 -6.15 -7.84 2.96
CA ILE A 14 -4.77 -8.32 2.80
C ILE A 14 -4.55 -9.57 3.66
N GLU A 15 -5.06 -9.57 4.89
CA GLU A 15 -4.92 -10.71 5.79
C GLU A 15 -5.65 -11.95 5.26
N GLU A 16 -6.82 -11.79 4.67
CA GLU A 16 -7.53 -12.90 4.03
C GLU A 16 -6.76 -13.44 2.82
N TRP A 17 -6.25 -12.54 1.98
CA TRP A 17 -5.48 -12.91 0.80
C TRP A 17 -4.23 -13.71 1.17
N LYS A 18 -3.56 -13.35 2.26
CA LYS A 18 -2.36 -14.04 2.72
C LYS A 18 -2.63 -15.51 3.07
N ASN A 19 -3.86 -15.87 3.36
CA ASN A 19 -4.23 -17.23 3.75
C ASN A 19 -4.63 -18.11 2.57
N THR A 20 -4.45 -17.66 1.33
CA THR A 20 -4.90 -18.39 0.16
C THR A 20 -3.76 -18.79 -0.75
N GLY A 21 -3.88 -19.99 -1.32
CA GLY A 21 -3.10 -20.50 -2.45
C GLY A 21 -1.60 -20.38 -2.31
N ILE A 22 -0.97 -19.95 -3.39
CA ILE A 22 0.49 -19.88 -3.49
C ILE A 22 1.10 -18.83 -2.56
N ILE A 23 0.35 -17.78 -2.24
CA ILE A 23 0.83 -16.75 -1.30
C ILE A 23 1.02 -17.34 0.08
N ASN A 24 0.05 -18.13 0.55
CA ASN A 24 0.16 -18.80 1.84
C ASN A 24 1.39 -19.72 1.88
N GLN A 25 1.62 -20.47 0.81
CA GLN A 25 2.79 -21.36 0.73
C GLN A 25 4.09 -20.57 0.78
N ALA A 26 4.17 -19.44 0.07
CA ALA A 26 5.37 -18.62 0.08
C ALA A 26 5.65 -18.05 1.47
N LEU A 27 4.62 -17.64 2.19
CA LEU A 27 4.75 -17.14 3.55
C LEU A 27 5.21 -18.24 4.52
N LYS A 28 4.63 -19.43 4.42
CA LYS A 28 5.00 -20.56 5.26
C LYS A 28 6.43 -21.02 5.06
N ASN A 29 6.92 -20.92 3.82
CA ASN A 29 8.26 -21.30 3.47
C ASN A 29 9.28 -20.18 3.67
N ASN A 30 8.87 -19.06 4.24
CA ASN A 30 9.72 -17.90 4.52
C ASN A 30 10.40 -17.33 3.27
N LEU A 31 9.71 -17.43 2.12
CA LEU A 31 10.20 -16.84 0.87
C LEU A 31 9.92 -15.35 0.80
N VAL A 32 8.82 -14.92 1.42
CA VAL A 32 8.41 -13.53 1.47
C VAL A 32 7.82 -13.22 2.84
N ALA A 33 7.86 -11.94 3.20
CA ALA A 33 7.14 -11.42 4.36
C ALA A 33 6.15 -10.38 3.85
N ILE A 34 4.91 -10.45 4.29
CA ILE A 34 3.87 -9.51 3.88
C ILE A 34 3.18 -8.98 5.14
N ASN A 35 3.23 -7.66 5.30
CA ASN A 35 2.57 -6.97 6.40
C ASN A 35 1.56 -5.98 5.84
N SER A 36 0.58 -5.62 6.62
CA SER A 36 -0.38 -4.59 6.25
C SER A 36 -0.35 -3.47 7.27
N THR A 37 -0.52 -2.25 6.79
CA THR A 37 -0.60 -1.05 7.61
C THR A 37 -1.94 -0.39 7.33
N ASN A 38 -2.73 -0.16 8.39
CA ASN A 38 -4.00 0.53 8.25
C ASN A 38 -3.75 2.03 8.16
N LEU A 39 -4.05 2.61 7.01
CA LEU A 39 -3.86 4.04 6.79
C LEU A 39 -4.64 4.89 7.79
N ARG A 40 -5.77 4.41 8.29
CA ARG A 40 -6.57 5.14 9.28
C ARG A 40 -5.85 5.34 10.60
N ASP A 41 -4.87 4.52 10.93
CA ASP A 41 -4.09 4.71 12.16
C ASP A 41 -3.30 6.00 12.14
N PHE A 42 -3.10 6.59 10.96
CA PHE A 42 -2.40 7.85 10.78
C PHE A 42 -3.35 9.00 10.43
N GLY A 43 -4.66 8.76 10.55
CA GLY A 43 -5.67 9.76 10.25
C GLY A 43 -5.62 10.96 11.18
N ILE A 44 -6.18 12.07 10.72
CA ILE A 44 -6.14 13.35 11.41
C ILE A 44 -7.39 13.51 12.29
N GLY A 45 -7.16 13.92 13.53
CA GLY A 45 -8.22 14.26 14.47
C GLY A 45 -8.91 13.05 15.09
N THR A 46 -9.99 13.31 15.80
CA THR A 46 -10.74 12.30 16.57
C THR A 46 -11.33 11.23 15.65
N TYR A 47 -11.75 11.62 14.45
CA TYR A 47 -12.37 10.71 13.50
C TYR A 47 -11.37 10.04 12.57
N LYS A 48 -10.08 10.25 12.78
CA LYS A 48 -9.01 9.67 11.99
C LYS A 48 -9.22 9.89 10.49
N GLN A 49 -9.38 11.15 10.10
CA GLN A 49 -9.63 11.54 8.74
C GLN A 49 -8.42 11.23 7.85
N VAL A 50 -8.65 10.59 6.72
CA VAL A 50 -7.60 10.22 5.74
C VAL A 50 -7.86 10.78 4.35
N ASP A 51 -9.05 11.32 4.11
CA ASP A 51 -9.44 11.82 2.79
C ASP A 51 -10.16 13.16 2.91
N ASP A 52 -10.20 13.88 1.80
CA ASP A 52 -10.83 15.20 1.73
C ASP A 52 -11.32 15.43 0.30
N ALA A 53 -12.06 16.53 0.11
CA ALA A 53 -12.52 16.91 -1.22
C ALA A 53 -11.33 17.25 -2.12
N PRO A 54 -11.45 17.01 -3.44
CA PRO A 54 -10.38 17.38 -4.37
C PRO A 54 -10.10 18.88 -4.34
N TYR A 55 -8.84 19.24 -4.53
CA TYR A 55 -8.45 20.63 -4.63
C TYR A 55 -9.15 21.28 -5.83
N GLY A 56 -9.77 22.44 -5.59
CA GLY A 56 -10.52 23.14 -6.63
C GLY A 56 -11.94 22.61 -6.85
N GLY A 57 -12.40 21.66 -6.05
CA GLY A 57 -13.72 21.05 -6.18
C GLY A 57 -13.71 19.86 -7.11
N GLY A 58 -14.89 19.42 -7.49
CA GLY A 58 -15.04 18.23 -8.33
C GLY A 58 -15.58 17.04 -7.54
N PRO A 59 -16.01 15.98 -8.23
CA PRO A 59 -16.58 14.80 -7.58
C PRO A 59 -15.53 13.93 -6.91
N GLY A 60 -15.96 13.17 -5.92
CA GLY A 60 -15.14 12.18 -5.25
C GLY A 60 -14.29 12.73 -4.12
N MET A 61 -13.43 11.90 -3.61
CA MET A 61 -12.53 12.21 -2.51
C MET A 61 -11.10 11.82 -2.89
N VAL A 62 -10.14 12.51 -2.33
CA VAL A 62 -8.71 12.19 -2.50
C VAL A 62 -8.10 11.91 -1.16
N LEU A 63 -7.07 11.07 -1.12
CA LEU A 63 -6.33 10.79 0.10
C LEU A 63 -5.55 12.03 0.52
N MET A 64 -5.58 12.32 1.82
CA MET A 64 -4.82 13.43 2.38
C MET A 64 -3.32 13.07 2.41
N PRO A 65 -2.45 14.00 2.05
CA PRO A 65 -1.01 13.72 2.03
C PRO A 65 -0.43 13.45 3.42
N GLU A 66 -0.91 14.09 4.47
CA GLU A 66 -0.32 13.96 5.79
C GLU A 66 -0.44 12.55 6.38
N PRO A 67 -1.64 11.91 6.43
CA PRO A 67 -1.72 10.53 6.90
C PRO A 67 -0.91 9.58 6.04
N LEU A 68 -0.93 9.76 4.73
CA LEU A 68 -0.21 8.92 3.80
C LEU A 68 1.30 9.02 4.03
N ASP A 69 1.81 10.23 4.17
CA ASP A 69 3.23 10.46 4.43
C ASP A 69 3.68 9.83 5.74
N LYS A 70 2.88 9.97 6.79
CA LYS A 70 3.18 9.35 8.07
C LYS A 70 3.21 7.83 7.99
N ALA A 71 2.26 7.24 7.27
CA ALA A 71 2.20 5.80 7.10
C ALA A 71 3.43 5.29 6.34
N ILE A 72 3.83 5.95 5.27
CA ILE A 72 5.00 5.60 4.49
C ILE A 72 6.27 5.73 5.34
N THR A 73 6.38 6.81 6.10
CA THR A 73 7.55 7.07 6.95
C THR A 73 7.67 6.06 8.09
N SER A 74 6.53 5.60 8.62
CA SER A 74 6.53 4.62 9.71
C SER A 74 7.05 3.26 9.28
N SER A 75 6.96 2.94 8.01
CA SER A 75 7.37 1.66 7.46
C SER A 75 8.45 1.89 6.41
N LYS A 76 9.68 2.01 6.87
CA LYS A 76 10.81 2.26 5.98
C LYS A 76 11.02 1.11 5.02
N ALA A 77 10.99 1.41 3.74
CA ALA A 77 11.24 0.45 2.69
C ALA A 77 12.22 1.02 1.67
N ASP A 78 12.79 0.14 0.87
CA ASP A 78 13.75 0.56 -0.15
C ASP A 78 13.06 1.38 -1.25
N ILE A 79 11.79 1.08 -1.51
CA ILE A 79 11.03 1.81 -2.52
C ILE A 79 9.54 1.85 -2.13
N ASN A 80 8.85 2.90 -2.54
CA ASN A 80 7.41 3.05 -2.37
C ASN A 80 6.75 2.96 -3.74
N VAL A 81 5.79 2.06 -3.87
CA VAL A 81 5.05 1.86 -5.12
C VAL A 81 3.59 2.25 -4.90
N PHE A 82 3.14 3.21 -5.68
CA PHE A 82 1.75 3.69 -5.62
C PHE A 82 0.93 3.01 -6.70
N LEU A 83 -0.11 2.32 -6.28
CA LEU A 83 -1.02 1.64 -7.21
C LEU A 83 -2.08 2.63 -7.68
N THR A 84 -2.04 2.99 -8.94
CA THR A 84 -2.93 3.99 -9.53
C THR A 84 -3.34 3.58 -10.93
N PRO A 85 -4.55 3.96 -11.39
CA PRO A 85 -4.98 3.66 -12.75
C PRO A 85 -4.12 4.32 -13.82
N SER A 86 -3.44 5.42 -13.49
CA SER A 86 -2.59 6.17 -14.42
C SER A 86 -1.12 5.76 -14.39
N GLY A 87 -0.78 4.78 -13.58
CA GLY A 87 0.60 4.31 -13.46
C GLY A 87 1.02 3.42 -14.61
N LYS A 88 2.28 3.00 -14.58
CA LYS A 88 2.81 2.05 -15.54
C LYS A 88 2.14 0.69 -15.36
N GLN A 89 1.85 0.01 -16.47
CA GLN A 89 1.35 -1.34 -16.41
C GLN A 89 2.41 -2.30 -15.86
N LEU A 90 1.96 -3.24 -15.04
CA LEU A 90 2.85 -4.27 -14.54
C LEU A 90 3.21 -5.23 -15.67
N ASN A 91 4.49 -5.38 -15.95
CA ASN A 91 5.00 -6.28 -16.96
C ASN A 91 6.28 -6.93 -16.46
N GLU A 92 6.85 -7.83 -17.26
CA GLU A 92 8.06 -8.57 -16.85
C GLU A 92 9.24 -7.65 -16.53
N ASN A 93 9.42 -6.58 -17.29
CA ASN A 93 10.50 -5.63 -17.05
C ASN A 93 10.34 -4.91 -15.71
N LEU A 94 9.12 -4.47 -15.42
CA LEU A 94 8.84 -3.79 -14.15
C LEU A 94 8.97 -4.76 -12.97
N ILE A 95 8.51 -5.99 -13.12
CA ILE A 95 8.66 -7.02 -12.09
C ILE A 95 10.13 -7.28 -11.81
N SER A 96 10.97 -7.42 -12.85
CA SER A 96 12.40 -7.62 -12.67
C SER A 96 13.06 -6.45 -11.94
N GLU A 97 12.64 -5.23 -12.26
CA GLU A 97 13.13 -4.02 -11.61
C GLU A 97 12.75 -4.02 -10.12
N LEU A 98 11.49 -4.33 -9.81
CA LEU A 98 11.02 -4.34 -8.43
C LEU A 98 11.67 -5.45 -7.59
N LEU A 99 12.02 -6.57 -8.20
CA LEU A 99 12.68 -7.68 -7.50
C LEU A 99 14.09 -7.35 -7.02
N GLU A 100 14.68 -6.27 -7.51
CA GLU A 100 15.99 -5.81 -7.03
C GLU A 100 15.91 -5.19 -5.63
N TYR A 101 14.72 -4.82 -5.19
CA TYR A 101 14.53 -4.22 -3.86
C TYR A 101 14.14 -5.28 -2.85
N LYS A 102 14.73 -5.22 -1.67
CA LYS A 102 14.43 -6.18 -0.59
C LYS A 102 13.14 -5.84 0.14
N SER A 103 12.81 -4.56 0.23
CA SER A 103 11.59 -4.14 0.91
C SER A 103 10.84 -3.12 0.06
N ILE A 104 9.53 -3.30 -0.02
CA ILE A 104 8.67 -2.47 -0.85
C ILE A 104 7.43 -2.10 -0.05
N ASN A 105 7.09 -0.81 -0.03
CA ASN A 105 5.79 -0.34 0.41
C ASN A 105 4.86 -0.29 -0.80
N LEU A 106 3.76 -1.03 -0.73
CA LEU A 106 2.70 -0.97 -1.73
C LEU A 106 1.59 -0.08 -1.18
N VAL A 107 1.37 1.06 -1.79
CA VAL A 107 0.36 2.01 -1.35
C VAL A 107 -0.90 1.82 -2.16
N CYS A 108 -1.94 1.33 -1.50
CA CYS A 108 -3.24 1.08 -2.12
C CYS A 108 -4.19 2.21 -1.75
N GLY A 109 -4.50 3.07 -2.71
CA GLY A 109 -5.51 4.11 -2.52
C GLY A 109 -6.87 3.61 -2.95
N ARG A 110 -7.90 4.10 -2.29
CA ARG A 110 -9.28 3.84 -2.70
C ARG A 110 -9.73 4.85 -3.74
N TYR A 111 -9.17 6.05 -3.69
CA TYR A 111 -9.59 7.19 -4.50
C TYR A 111 -8.54 7.50 -5.56
N GLU A 112 -8.97 8.13 -6.63
CA GLU A 112 -8.06 8.64 -7.65
C GLU A 112 -7.28 9.83 -7.09
N GLY A 113 -6.00 9.87 -7.34
CA GLY A 113 -5.21 11.03 -6.94
C GLY A 113 -3.89 10.74 -6.31
#